data_4c59a99d4ad77045a116399e255e6b88
#
_entry.id   4c59a99d4ad77045a116399e255e6b88
#
_cell.length_a   1.000
_cell.length_b   1.000
_cell.length_c   1.000
_cell.angle_alpha   90.00
_cell.angle_beta   90.00
_cell.angle_gamma   90.00
#
_symmetry.space_group_name_H-M   'P 1'
#
loop_
_entity.id
_entity.type
_entity.pdbx_description
1 polymer ?
#
loop_
_entity_poly.entity_id
_entity_poly.type
_entity_poly.pdbx_seq_one_letter_code
_entity_poly.pdbx_strand_id
1 'polypeptide(L)'
;MQKNHNEPEMPSSVFVALVGRPNVGKSSLTNHLVGEKVAIVTQKAQTTRNRITGIITKGPVQYVLLDTPGIHKPRNRLDSRMTQTATASLKDVDVTLMLFEPTGEFTESELGMVEALRKAGPAIAVINKVDLLNDFAALEARKKQVEEFGIFGAIVTVSAKDGTGCEELFPLLKQYANPGPHYFDDDAFTDMPEKELVAELVREKALLFMREEIPHGIAVTVESFKERPDSDLIDISVEICCERKSHKGMIIGKGGQMLKKIASAARMDCEELLGARVNLQCWVKVREDWRDNDRLLDNLGFAKP
;
A
#
# COMPACT_ATOMS: atom_id res chain seq x y z
N MET A 1 29.51 -7.64 38.33
CA MET A 1 29.87 -7.98 36.93
C MET A 1 29.10 -7.04 36.03
N GLN A 2 29.77 -5.98 35.56
CA GLN A 2 29.22 -5.06 34.55
C GLN A 2 29.22 -5.77 33.21
N LYS A 3 28.04 -5.99 32.63
CA LYS A 3 27.94 -6.45 31.24
C LYS A 3 28.49 -5.37 30.33
N ASN A 4 29.56 -5.67 29.60
CA ASN A 4 30.09 -4.85 28.52
C ASN A 4 28.99 -4.64 27.47
N HIS A 5 28.56 -3.38 27.33
CA HIS A 5 27.55 -2.93 26.35
C HIS A 5 28.16 -2.61 24.98
N ASN A 6 29.04 -3.44 24.45
CA ASN A 6 29.74 -3.12 23.19
C ASN A 6 29.91 -4.34 22.24
N GLU A 7 29.05 -5.34 22.32
CA GLU A 7 28.94 -6.26 21.19
C GLU A 7 27.96 -5.66 20.17
N PRO A 8 28.32 -5.54 18.89
CA PRO A 8 27.37 -5.09 17.87
C PRO A 8 26.16 -6.04 17.87
N GLU A 9 24.95 -5.47 17.99
CA GLU A 9 23.72 -6.27 17.85
C GLU A 9 23.77 -6.98 16.49
N MET A 10 23.50 -8.30 16.47
CA MET A 10 23.46 -9.04 15.21
C MET A 10 22.34 -8.52 14.33
N PRO A 11 22.58 -8.42 13.01
CA PRO A 11 21.53 -8.08 12.06
C PRO A 11 20.32 -8.99 12.23
N SER A 12 19.15 -8.44 12.04
CA SER A 12 17.89 -9.19 12.13
C SER A 12 16.85 -8.56 11.21
N SER A 13 15.87 -9.36 10.82
CA SER A 13 14.80 -8.89 9.94
C SER A 13 13.45 -9.36 10.45
N VAL A 14 12.40 -8.56 10.19
CA VAL A 14 11.03 -8.90 10.52
C VAL A 14 10.12 -8.61 9.34
N PHE A 15 9.35 -9.61 8.92
CA PHE A 15 8.32 -9.47 7.90
C PHE A 15 6.96 -9.20 8.55
N VAL A 16 6.31 -8.12 8.13
CA VAL A 16 5.11 -7.58 8.75
C VAL A 16 4.01 -7.44 7.71
N ALA A 17 2.92 -8.20 7.82
CA ALA A 17 1.74 -7.97 6.98
C ALA A 17 0.86 -6.86 7.56
N LEU A 18 0.39 -5.94 6.73
CA LEU A 18 -0.62 -4.96 7.08
C LEU A 18 -1.97 -5.40 6.51
N VAL A 19 -2.93 -5.64 7.39
CA VAL A 19 -4.29 -6.04 7.00
C VAL A 19 -5.34 -5.12 7.62
N GLY A 20 -6.53 -5.12 7.05
CA GLY A 20 -7.64 -4.29 7.48
C GLY A 20 -8.53 -3.92 6.31
N ARG A 21 -9.68 -3.32 6.62
CA ARG A 21 -10.65 -2.91 5.61
C ARG A 21 -10.08 -1.89 4.61
N PRO A 22 -10.68 -1.71 3.44
CA PRO A 22 -10.32 -0.60 2.54
C PRO A 22 -10.38 0.75 3.26
N ASN A 23 -9.43 1.64 2.95
CA ASN A 23 -9.33 3.01 3.47
C ASN A 23 -9.07 3.15 4.99
N VAL A 24 -8.77 2.07 5.71
CA VAL A 24 -8.39 2.14 7.14
C VAL A 24 -7.03 2.82 7.36
N GLY A 25 -6.24 2.99 6.29
CA GLY A 25 -4.97 3.71 6.28
C GLY A 25 -3.71 2.84 6.25
N LYS A 26 -3.80 1.60 5.73
CA LYS A 26 -2.62 0.71 5.58
C LYS A 26 -1.50 1.37 4.78
N SER A 27 -1.78 1.78 3.54
CA SER A 27 -0.80 2.44 2.65
C SER A 27 -0.27 3.76 3.22
N SER A 28 -1.11 4.52 3.95
CA SER A 28 -0.67 5.73 4.64
C SER A 28 0.31 5.41 5.76
N LEU A 29 0.04 4.35 6.54
CA LEU A 29 0.93 3.90 7.60
C LEU A 29 2.25 3.38 7.02
N THR A 30 2.20 2.59 5.94
CA THR A 30 3.39 2.12 5.23
C THR A 30 4.26 3.29 4.76
N ASN A 31 3.70 4.26 4.05
CA ASN A 31 4.43 5.45 3.59
C ASN A 31 5.04 6.23 4.77
N HIS A 32 4.27 6.41 5.85
CA HIS A 32 4.75 7.14 7.03
C HIS A 32 5.94 6.44 7.70
N LEU A 33 5.85 5.12 7.89
CA LEU A 33 6.92 4.34 8.54
C LEU A 33 8.18 4.24 7.67
N VAL A 34 8.01 4.12 6.35
CA VAL A 34 9.10 4.10 5.36
C VAL A 34 9.78 5.47 5.25
N GLY A 35 9.01 6.55 5.37
CA GLY A 35 9.46 7.91 5.14
C GLY A 35 9.40 8.35 3.67
N GLU A 36 9.03 7.43 2.77
CA GLU A 36 8.94 7.63 1.32
C GLU A 36 7.57 7.20 0.79
N LYS A 37 7.18 7.72 -0.38
CA LYS A 37 5.91 7.39 -1.03
C LYS A 37 6.04 6.11 -1.85
N VAL A 38 5.95 4.95 -1.21
CA VAL A 38 5.99 3.62 -1.85
C VAL A 38 4.60 3.12 -2.28
N ALA A 39 3.55 3.61 -1.64
CA ALA A 39 2.17 3.22 -1.92
C ALA A 39 1.31 4.44 -2.24
N ILE A 40 0.40 4.30 -3.19
CA ILE A 40 -0.57 5.36 -3.50
C ILE A 40 -1.69 5.42 -2.46
N VAL A 41 -2.13 6.63 -2.16
CA VAL A 41 -3.15 6.88 -1.13
C VAL A 41 -4.31 7.67 -1.72
N THR A 42 -5.51 7.09 -1.68
CA THR A 42 -6.75 7.78 -2.04
C THR A 42 -7.90 7.38 -1.13
N GLN A 43 -8.97 8.17 -1.11
CA GLN A 43 -10.20 7.85 -0.38
C GLN A 43 -11.05 6.76 -1.09
N LYS A 44 -10.64 6.28 -2.26
CA LYS A 44 -11.37 5.28 -3.02
C LYS A 44 -11.06 3.87 -2.55
N ALA A 45 -12.07 3.03 -2.50
CA ALA A 45 -11.84 1.61 -2.25
C ALA A 45 -10.98 0.99 -3.36
N GLN A 46 -10.24 -0.07 -3.04
CA GLN A 46 -9.35 -0.77 -3.99
C GLN A 46 -8.22 0.10 -4.54
N THR A 47 -7.71 1.04 -3.73
CA THR A 47 -6.53 1.83 -4.08
C THR A 47 -5.31 0.93 -4.24
N THR A 48 -4.98 0.12 -3.24
CA THR A 48 -3.93 -0.91 -3.31
C THR A 48 -4.50 -2.16 -3.98
N ARG A 49 -3.88 -2.64 -5.05
CA ARG A 49 -4.30 -3.81 -5.83
C ARG A 49 -3.30 -4.95 -5.81
N ASN A 50 -2.02 -4.63 -5.77
CA ASN A 50 -0.92 -5.57 -5.59
C ASN A 50 -0.39 -5.47 -4.16
N ARG A 51 0.36 -6.47 -3.72
CA ARG A 51 1.15 -6.36 -2.51
C ARG A 51 2.26 -5.33 -2.75
N ILE A 52 2.40 -4.38 -1.86
CA ILE A 52 3.47 -3.36 -1.90
C ILE A 52 4.42 -3.66 -0.74
N THR A 53 5.70 -3.71 -1.03
CA THR A 53 6.74 -3.90 -0.02
C THR A 53 7.32 -2.54 0.37
N GLY A 54 7.25 -2.21 1.66
CA GLY A 54 7.95 -1.09 2.25
C GLY A 54 9.11 -1.61 3.10
N ILE A 55 10.30 -1.04 2.93
CA ILE A 55 11.52 -1.49 3.60
C ILE A 55 12.04 -0.36 4.49
N ILE A 56 12.37 -0.67 5.73
CA ILE A 56 12.94 0.27 6.69
C ILE A 56 14.08 -0.40 7.41
N THR A 57 15.28 0.17 7.38
CA THR A 57 16.40 -0.28 8.20
C THR A 57 16.65 0.71 9.34
N LYS A 58 16.47 0.25 10.58
CA LYS A 58 16.77 1.04 11.80
C LYS A 58 17.80 0.32 12.66
N GLY A 59 19.05 0.78 12.60
CA GLY A 59 20.17 0.12 13.28
C GLY A 59 20.35 -1.33 12.78
N PRO A 60 20.38 -2.34 13.65
CA PRO A 60 20.59 -3.72 13.24
C PRO A 60 19.32 -4.42 12.74
N VAL A 61 18.15 -3.75 12.70
CA VAL A 61 16.87 -4.37 12.35
C VAL A 61 16.34 -3.83 11.04
N GLN A 62 16.04 -4.75 10.10
CA GLN A 62 15.31 -4.44 8.88
C GLN A 62 13.84 -4.87 9.01
N TYR A 63 12.93 -3.92 8.82
CA TYR A 63 11.48 -4.11 8.85
C TYR A 63 10.97 -4.16 7.42
N VAL A 64 10.36 -5.27 7.04
CA VAL A 64 9.79 -5.48 5.69
C VAL A 64 8.26 -5.46 5.82
N LEU A 65 7.65 -4.35 5.47
CA LEU A 65 6.22 -4.14 5.54
C LEU A 65 5.54 -4.61 4.25
N LEU A 66 4.56 -5.49 4.36
CA LEU A 66 3.77 -5.98 3.23
C LEU A 66 2.39 -5.31 3.28
N ASP A 67 2.22 -4.17 2.59
CA ASP A 67 0.91 -3.53 2.41
C ASP A 67 0.06 -4.36 1.46
N THR A 68 -1.06 -4.85 1.95
CA THR A 68 -1.94 -5.75 1.20
C THR A 68 -3.20 -5.04 0.70
N PRO A 69 -3.79 -5.49 -0.42
CA PRO A 69 -5.13 -5.05 -0.82
C PRO A 69 -6.11 -5.22 0.33
N GLY A 70 -7.04 -4.27 0.48
CA GLY A 70 -8.11 -4.38 1.47
C GLY A 70 -9.02 -5.57 1.17
N ILE A 71 -9.24 -6.43 2.15
CA ILE A 71 -10.09 -7.61 1.99
C ILE A 71 -11.56 -7.20 1.92
N HIS A 72 -12.22 -7.61 0.85
CA HIS A 72 -13.64 -7.40 0.61
C HIS A 72 -14.23 -8.57 -0.20
N LYS A 73 -15.55 -8.66 -0.27
CA LYS A 73 -16.21 -9.71 -1.05
C LYS A 73 -15.91 -9.53 -2.55
N PRO A 74 -15.29 -10.53 -3.23
CA PRO A 74 -14.94 -10.42 -4.64
C PRO A 74 -16.17 -10.26 -5.54
N ARG A 75 -16.10 -9.40 -6.55
CA ARG A 75 -17.14 -9.15 -7.56
C ARG A 75 -16.71 -9.57 -8.96
N ASN A 76 -15.41 -9.69 -9.20
CA ASN A 76 -14.76 -10.04 -10.46
C ASN A 76 -13.46 -10.80 -10.20
N ARG A 77 -12.76 -11.21 -11.26
CA ARG A 77 -11.49 -11.96 -11.13
C ARG A 77 -10.36 -11.13 -10.53
N LEU A 78 -10.29 -9.83 -10.84
CA LEU A 78 -9.32 -8.95 -10.21
C LEU A 78 -9.51 -8.92 -8.68
N ASP A 79 -10.73 -8.73 -8.21
CA ASP A 79 -11.04 -8.74 -6.77
C ASP A 79 -10.67 -10.08 -6.12
N SER A 80 -10.89 -11.19 -6.83
CA SER A 80 -10.50 -12.52 -6.35
C SER A 80 -8.99 -12.65 -6.19
N ARG A 81 -8.19 -12.17 -7.17
CA ARG A 81 -6.73 -12.14 -7.08
C ARG A 81 -6.25 -11.26 -5.92
N MET A 82 -6.83 -10.06 -5.76
CA MET A 82 -6.53 -9.17 -4.64
C MET A 82 -6.76 -9.85 -3.28
N THR A 83 -7.89 -10.55 -3.13
CA THR A 83 -8.19 -11.29 -1.90
C THR A 83 -7.21 -12.44 -1.67
N GLN A 84 -6.84 -13.17 -2.72
CA GLN A 84 -5.84 -14.25 -2.64
C GLN A 84 -4.46 -13.70 -2.25
N THR A 85 -4.02 -12.59 -2.86
CA THR A 85 -2.76 -11.91 -2.51
C THR A 85 -2.74 -11.49 -1.05
N ALA A 86 -3.81 -10.86 -0.55
CA ALA A 86 -3.91 -10.46 0.84
C ALA A 86 -3.87 -11.67 1.81
N THR A 87 -4.53 -12.77 1.45
CA THR A 87 -4.55 -13.99 2.28
C THR A 87 -3.21 -14.73 2.23
N ALA A 88 -2.56 -14.79 1.06
CA ALA A 88 -1.24 -15.42 0.91
C ALA A 88 -0.18 -14.68 1.75
N SER A 89 -0.25 -13.35 1.80
CA SER A 89 0.68 -12.53 2.58
C SER A 89 0.64 -12.77 4.09
N LEU A 90 -0.40 -13.45 4.61
CA LEU A 90 -0.48 -13.82 6.04
C LEU A 90 0.31 -15.09 6.40
N LYS A 91 0.76 -15.87 5.41
CA LYS A 91 1.37 -17.19 5.69
C LYS A 91 2.86 -17.12 5.96
N ASP A 92 3.54 -16.13 5.39
CA ASP A 92 5.00 -16.06 5.36
C ASP A 92 5.50 -14.77 6.03
N VAL A 93 4.86 -14.38 7.15
CA VAL A 93 5.24 -13.20 7.93
C VAL A 93 5.42 -13.56 9.41
N ASP A 94 6.28 -12.79 10.07
CA ASP A 94 6.59 -12.99 11.48
C ASP A 94 5.50 -12.41 12.39
N VAL A 95 4.85 -11.33 11.95
CA VAL A 95 3.77 -10.66 12.70
C VAL A 95 2.83 -9.93 11.76
N THR A 96 1.56 -9.82 12.15
CA THR A 96 0.54 -9.08 11.39
C THR A 96 0.10 -7.83 12.14
N LEU A 97 0.09 -6.68 11.48
CA LEU A 97 -0.57 -5.47 11.94
C LEU A 97 -2.01 -5.45 11.41
N MET A 98 -2.99 -5.60 12.29
CA MET A 98 -4.39 -5.44 11.92
C MET A 98 -4.88 -4.04 12.25
N LEU A 99 -5.21 -3.27 11.21
CA LEU A 99 -5.64 -1.89 11.34
C LEU A 99 -7.16 -1.80 11.53
N PHE A 100 -7.56 -0.99 12.49
CA PHE A 100 -8.94 -0.63 12.79
C PHE A 100 -9.13 0.89 12.71
N GLU A 101 -10.34 1.33 12.40
CA GLU A 101 -10.72 2.73 12.62
C GLU A 101 -11.08 2.97 14.09
N PRO A 102 -10.91 4.21 14.58
CA PRO A 102 -11.07 4.52 16.00
C PRO A 102 -12.54 4.54 16.44
N THR A 103 -13.48 4.51 15.48
CA THR A 103 -14.94 4.52 15.73
C THR A 103 -15.68 3.61 14.75
N GLY A 104 -16.96 3.42 14.99
CA GLY A 104 -17.87 2.62 14.15
C GLY A 104 -17.95 1.16 14.60
N GLU A 105 -18.85 0.42 13.99
CA GLU A 105 -19.02 -1.01 14.24
C GLU A 105 -18.00 -1.83 13.46
N PHE A 106 -17.66 -3.01 13.95
CA PHE A 106 -16.83 -3.96 13.21
C PHE A 106 -17.65 -4.57 12.06
N THR A 107 -17.08 -4.51 10.87
CA THR A 107 -17.69 -5.13 9.69
C THR A 107 -17.52 -6.65 9.70
N GLU A 108 -18.39 -7.37 8.97
CA GLU A 108 -18.24 -8.83 8.77
C GLU A 108 -16.84 -9.19 8.23
N SER A 109 -16.29 -8.35 7.36
CA SER A 109 -14.93 -8.52 6.81
C SER A 109 -13.86 -8.40 7.88
N GLU A 110 -13.96 -7.44 8.80
CA GLU A 110 -13.03 -7.28 9.93
C GLU A 110 -13.12 -8.47 10.89
N LEU A 111 -14.32 -8.90 11.24
CA LEU A 111 -14.53 -10.08 12.09
C LEU A 111 -13.96 -11.35 11.43
N GLY A 112 -14.18 -11.52 10.13
CA GLY A 112 -13.58 -12.62 9.36
C GLY A 112 -12.04 -12.60 9.35
N MET A 113 -11.44 -11.42 9.29
CA MET A 113 -9.96 -11.26 9.40
C MET A 113 -9.48 -11.63 10.81
N VAL A 114 -10.16 -11.19 11.86
CA VAL A 114 -9.84 -11.56 13.26
C VAL A 114 -9.84 -13.08 13.41
N GLU A 115 -10.84 -13.76 12.90
CA GLU A 115 -10.90 -15.23 12.96
C GLU A 115 -9.79 -15.93 12.14
N ALA A 116 -9.40 -15.34 11.01
CA ALA A 116 -8.27 -15.86 10.23
C ALA A 116 -6.94 -15.69 10.99
N LEU A 117 -6.75 -14.56 11.66
CA LEU A 117 -5.55 -14.27 12.46
C LEU A 117 -5.38 -15.19 13.67
N ARG A 118 -6.45 -15.71 14.26
CA ARG A 118 -6.35 -16.72 15.36
C ARG A 118 -5.50 -17.92 14.98
N LYS A 119 -5.36 -18.21 13.68
CA LYS A 119 -4.65 -19.39 13.14
C LYS A 119 -3.38 -19.02 12.39
N ALA A 120 -3.14 -17.73 12.12
CA ALA A 120 -2.06 -17.30 11.23
C ALA A 120 -0.75 -17.01 11.95
N GLY A 121 -0.77 -16.63 13.24
CA GLY A 121 0.43 -16.29 14.00
C GLY A 121 0.26 -15.04 14.85
N PRO A 122 1.35 -14.43 15.31
CA PRO A 122 1.31 -13.22 16.14
C PRO A 122 0.63 -12.06 15.42
N ALA A 123 -0.18 -11.30 16.17
CA ALA A 123 -0.84 -10.11 15.64
C ALA A 123 -0.81 -8.95 16.65
N ILE A 124 -0.69 -7.74 16.13
CA ILE A 124 -0.79 -6.47 16.86
C ILE A 124 -1.97 -5.69 16.27
N ALA A 125 -2.84 -5.16 17.12
CA ALA A 125 -3.90 -4.28 16.69
C ALA A 125 -3.39 -2.84 16.60
N VAL A 126 -3.74 -2.16 15.51
CA VAL A 126 -3.42 -0.76 15.28
C VAL A 126 -4.71 0.03 15.10
N ILE A 127 -5.08 0.85 16.06
CA ILE A 127 -6.22 1.77 15.95
C ILE A 127 -5.70 3.05 15.30
N ASN A 128 -5.99 3.20 14.00
CA ASN A 128 -5.48 4.31 13.19
C ASN A 128 -6.50 5.46 13.10
N LYS A 129 -6.05 6.62 12.60
CA LYS A 129 -6.83 7.86 12.41
C LYS A 129 -7.30 8.49 13.72
N VAL A 130 -6.49 8.39 14.78
CA VAL A 130 -6.83 9.03 16.05
C VAL A 130 -6.91 10.56 15.97
N ASP A 131 -6.32 11.16 14.93
CA ASP A 131 -6.46 12.59 14.58
C ASP A 131 -7.91 13.01 14.28
N LEU A 132 -8.79 12.08 13.97
CA LEU A 132 -10.21 12.35 13.73
C LEU A 132 -11.06 12.34 15.02
N LEU A 133 -10.47 11.95 16.15
CA LEU A 133 -11.18 11.87 17.42
C LEU A 133 -11.08 13.18 18.20
N ASN A 134 -12.22 13.67 18.65
CA ASN A 134 -12.32 14.79 19.59
C ASN A 134 -12.60 14.31 21.03
N ASP A 135 -12.83 13.00 21.22
CA ASP A 135 -13.22 12.41 22.49
C ASP A 135 -12.32 11.24 22.86
N PHE A 136 -11.59 11.39 23.97
CA PHE A 136 -10.72 10.36 24.51
C PHE A 136 -11.50 9.14 25.00
N ALA A 137 -12.74 9.30 25.49
CA ALA A 137 -13.56 8.20 25.97
C ALA A 137 -13.95 7.25 24.82
N ALA A 138 -14.16 7.76 23.61
CA ALA A 138 -14.42 6.95 22.42
C ALA A 138 -13.22 6.05 22.06
N LEU A 139 -12.01 6.57 22.21
CA LEU A 139 -10.79 5.79 21.97
C LEU A 139 -10.62 4.65 22.97
N GLU A 140 -10.83 4.94 24.27
CA GLU A 140 -10.74 3.92 25.32
C GLU A 140 -11.83 2.83 25.16
N ALA A 141 -13.03 3.22 24.77
CA ALA A 141 -14.09 2.27 24.43
C ALA A 141 -13.68 1.36 23.25
N ARG A 142 -13.04 1.93 22.21
CA ARG A 142 -12.55 1.17 21.06
C ARG A 142 -11.43 0.22 21.41
N LYS A 143 -10.48 0.63 22.25
CA LYS A 143 -9.44 -0.26 22.77
C LYS A 143 -10.03 -1.48 23.48
N LYS A 144 -10.99 -1.28 24.39
CA LYS A 144 -11.67 -2.37 25.08
C LYS A 144 -12.35 -3.36 24.13
N GLN A 145 -13.06 -2.86 23.10
CA GLN A 145 -13.68 -3.71 22.09
C GLN A 145 -12.65 -4.55 21.33
N VAL A 146 -11.47 -3.98 21.03
CA VAL A 146 -10.39 -4.72 20.35
C VAL A 146 -9.72 -5.72 21.32
N GLU A 147 -9.58 -5.39 22.60
CA GLU A 147 -9.07 -6.30 23.64
C GLU A 147 -9.95 -7.55 23.80
N GLU A 148 -11.28 -7.40 23.68
CA GLU A 148 -12.23 -8.51 23.78
C GLU A 148 -12.01 -9.62 22.74
N PHE A 149 -11.35 -9.35 21.63
CA PHE A 149 -10.97 -10.40 20.67
C PHE A 149 -9.94 -11.40 21.23
N GLY A 150 -9.08 -10.97 22.17
CA GLY A 150 -8.15 -11.83 22.90
C GLY A 150 -7.07 -12.48 22.05
N ILE A 151 -6.72 -11.90 20.90
CA ILE A 151 -5.71 -12.46 19.96
C ILE A 151 -4.52 -11.54 19.73
N PHE A 152 -4.62 -10.28 20.12
CA PHE A 152 -3.58 -9.29 19.85
C PHE A 152 -2.57 -9.22 21.01
N GLY A 153 -1.28 -9.34 20.69
CA GLY A 153 -0.20 -9.22 21.68
C GLY A 153 0.00 -7.79 22.18
N ALA A 154 -0.43 -6.81 21.41
CA ALA A 154 -0.44 -5.39 21.79
C ALA A 154 -1.53 -4.63 21.02
N ILE A 155 -1.94 -3.49 21.56
CA ILE A 155 -2.84 -2.53 20.90
C ILE A 155 -2.16 -1.18 20.89
N VAL A 156 -1.93 -0.62 19.69
CA VAL A 156 -1.29 0.67 19.48
C VAL A 156 -2.28 1.63 18.83
N THR A 157 -2.24 2.89 19.24
CA THR A 157 -3.08 3.95 18.67
C THR A 157 -2.23 4.90 17.87
N VAL A 158 -2.58 5.11 16.59
CA VAL A 158 -1.76 5.89 15.67
C VAL A 158 -2.58 6.86 14.83
N SER A 159 -1.92 7.91 14.36
CA SER A 159 -2.36 8.67 13.20
C SER A 159 -1.30 8.53 12.11
N ALA A 160 -1.56 7.72 11.10
CA ALA A 160 -0.68 7.59 9.94
C ALA A 160 -0.57 8.88 9.12
N LYS A 161 -1.43 9.87 9.38
CA LYS A 161 -1.45 11.17 8.70
C LYS A 161 -0.41 12.14 9.27
N ASP A 162 -0.27 12.22 10.58
CA ASP A 162 0.63 13.14 11.27
C ASP A 162 1.76 12.46 12.05
N GLY A 163 1.79 11.12 12.08
CA GLY A 163 2.82 10.33 12.71
C GLY A 163 2.62 10.01 14.18
N THR A 164 1.58 10.54 14.80
CA THR A 164 1.30 10.27 16.23
C THR A 164 1.26 8.77 16.50
N GLY A 165 2.05 8.30 17.47
CA GLY A 165 2.11 6.90 17.91
C GLY A 165 2.80 5.93 16.94
N CYS A 166 3.18 6.35 15.71
CA CYS A 166 3.73 5.43 14.71
C CYS A 166 5.10 4.85 15.11
N GLU A 167 5.95 5.63 15.76
CA GLU A 167 7.26 5.16 16.24
C GLU A 167 7.17 4.06 17.31
N GLU A 168 6.07 3.96 18.03
CA GLU A 168 5.83 2.92 19.04
C GLU A 168 5.74 1.52 18.43
N LEU A 169 5.49 1.42 17.12
CA LEU A 169 5.42 0.14 16.42
C LEU A 169 6.79 -0.54 16.31
N PHE A 170 7.88 0.21 16.12
CA PHE A 170 9.21 -0.38 15.91
C PHE A 170 9.71 -1.24 17.09
N PRO A 171 9.67 -0.80 18.35
CA PRO A 171 10.08 -1.64 19.47
C PRO A 171 9.18 -2.87 19.66
N LEU A 172 7.90 -2.81 19.30
CA LEU A 172 7.00 -3.95 19.33
C LEU A 172 7.33 -4.95 18.21
N LEU A 173 7.57 -4.46 16.99
CA LEU A 173 7.93 -5.29 15.84
C LEU A 173 9.31 -5.94 16.01
N LYS A 174 10.28 -5.25 16.63
CA LYS A 174 11.62 -5.78 16.92
C LYS A 174 11.55 -7.10 17.74
N GLN A 175 10.53 -7.31 18.56
CA GLN A 175 10.36 -8.53 19.37
C GLN A 175 10.13 -9.78 18.49
N TYR A 176 9.70 -9.61 17.26
CA TYR A 176 9.45 -10.68 16.29
C TYR A 176 10.57 -10.80 15.25
N ALA A 177 11.62 -9.98 15.35
CA ALA A 177 12.72 -10.02 14.40
C ALA A 177 13.55 -11.30 14.56
N ASN A 178 13.84 -11.94 13.43
CA ASN A 178 14.66 -13.14 13.38
C ASN A 178 16.12 -12.75 13.09
N PRO A 179 17.10 -13.28 13.87
CA PRO A 179 18.52 -13.07 13.61
C PRO A 179 18.92 -13.58 12.21
N GLY A 180 19.65 -12.77 11.46
CA GLY A 180 20.10 -13.10 10.11
C GLY A 180 20.52 -11.86 9.34
N PRO A 181 21.07 -12.00 8.13
CA PRO A 181 21.38 -10.85 7.28
C PRO A 181 20.13 -10.10 6.86
N HIS A 182 20.27 -8.81 6.53
CA HIS A 182 19.21 -8.07 5.89
C HIS A 182 18.88 -8.66 4.52
N TYR A 183 17.62 -8.64 4.12
CA TYR A 183 17.13 -9.19 2.85
C TYR A 183 17.29 -8.20 1.69
N PHE A 184 17.36 -6.91 2.00
CA PHE A 184 17.48 -5.80 1.05
C PHE A 184 18.63 -4.89 1.45
N ASP A 185 19.10 -4.07 0.53
CA ASP A 185 20.09 -3.04 0.82
C ASP A 185 19.56 -2.09 1.91
N ASP A 186 20.44 -1.60 2.76
CA ASP A 186 20.06 -0.82 3.96
C ASP A 186 19.40 0.53 3.63
N ASP A 187 19.64 1.07 2.45
CA ASP A 187 19.05 2.30 1.90
C ASP A 187 17.83 2.03 1.00
N ALA A 188 17.49 0.76 0.77
CA ALA A 188 16.29 0.42 0.01
C ALA A 188 15.02 0.80 0.81
N PHE A 189 14.05 1.38 0.13
CA PHE A 189 12.74 1.72 0.70
C PHE A 189 11.59 0.86 0.10
N THR A 190 11.84 0.16 -1.01
CA THR A 190 10.90 -0.78 -1.65
C THR A 190 11.65 -1.73 -2.59
N ASP A 191 11.04 -2.87 -2.90
CA ASP A 191 11.49 -3.80 -3.95
C ASP A 191 10.79 -3.53 -5.31
N MET A 192 9.89 -2.54 -5.35
CA MET A 192 9.11 -2.24 -6.55
C MET A 192 9.98 -1.52 -7.59
N PRO A 193 10.03 -2.00 -8.85
CA PRO A 193 10.73 -1.28 -9.91
C PRO A 193 10.17 0.14 -10.14
N GLU A 194 11.04 1.10 -10.44
CA GLU A 194 10.66 2.52 -10.68
C GLU A 194 9.52 2.68 -11.68
N LYS A 195 9.53 1.89 -12.76
CA LYS A 195 8.45 1.90 -13.77
C LYS A 195 7.08 1.53 -13.19
N GLU A 196 7.04 0.66 -12.19
CA GLU A 196 5.79 0.28 -11.53
C GLU A 196 5.34 1.36 -10.56
N LEU A 197 6.28 1.98 -9.83
CA LEU A 197 5.98 3.17 -9.01
C LEU A 197 5.42 4.31 -9.85
N VAL A 198 6.01 4.58 -11.02
CA VAL A 198 5.49 5.59 -11.99
C VAL A 198 4.07 5.23 -12.45
N ALA A 199 3.80 3.96 -12.78
CA ALA A 199 2.45 3.53 -13.17
C ALA A 199 1.44 3.77 -12.04
N GLU A 200 1.81 3.47 -10.80
CA GLU A 200 0.97 3.73 -9.62
C GLU A 200 0.75 5.22 -9.37
N LEU A 201 1.76 6.09 -9.53
CA LEU A 201 1.60 7.55 -9.43
C LEU A 201 0.61 8.09 -10.46
N VAL A 202 0.68 7.63 -11.72
CA VAL A 202 -0.30 7.99 -12.75
C VAL A 202 -1.70 7.47 -12.40
N ARG A 203 -1.79 6.23 -11.87
CA ARG A 203 -3.05 5.65 -11.42
C ARG A 203 -3.64 6.43 -10.26
N GLU A 204 -2.85 6.86 -9.29
CA GLU A 204 -3.30 7.73 -8.19
C GLU A 204 -3.98 9.00 -8.69
N LYS A 205 -3.33 9.73 -9.63
CA LYS A 205 -3.92 10.96 -10.17
C LYS A 205 -5.20 10.69 -10.95
N ALA A 206 -5.25 9.59 -11.70
CA ALA A 206 -6.49 9.15 -12.33
C ALA A 206 -7.60 8.86 -11.30
N LEU A 207 -7.27 8.14 -10.21
CA LEU A 207 -8.21 7.89 -9.12
C LEU A 207 -8.70 9.18 -8.44
N LEU A 208 -7.81 10.15 -8.23
CA LEU A 208 -8.14 11.42 -7.54
C LEU A 208 -9.06 12.31 -8.39
N PHE A 209 -8.80 12.39 -9.70
CA PHE A 209 -9.52 13.34 -10.56
C PHE A 209 -10.76 12.74 -11.24
N MET A 210 -10.85 11.41 -11.33
CA MET A 210 -12.03 10.74 -11.89
C MET A 210 -13.08 10.47 -10.81
N ARG A 211 -14.34 10.32 -11.22
CA ARG A 211 -15.50 10.10 -10.34
C ARG A 211 -16.24 8.84 -10.73
N GLU A 212 -17.22 8.45 -9.93
CA GLU A 212 -18.14 7.33 -10.15
C GLU A 212 -17.40 5.99 -10.35
N GLU A 213 -17.79 5.18 -11.32
CA GLU A 213 -17.29 3.83 -11.58
C GLU A 213 -15.93 3.79 -12.32
N ILE A 214 -15.52 4.92 -12.93
CA ILE A 214 -14.32 4.95 -13.77
C ILE A 214 -13.06 4.53 -13.01
N PRO A 215 -12.82 5.03 -11.78
CA PRO A 215 -11.65 4.67 -10.99
C PRO A 215 -11.45 3.16 -10.80
N HIS A 216 -12.54 2.42 -10.64
CA HIS A 216 -12.48 0.97 -10.42
C HIS A 216 -12.10 0.19 -11.69
N GLY A 217 -12.38 0.75 -12.86
CA GLY A 217 -12.13 0.15 -14.17
C GLY A 217 -10.83 0.61 -14.85
N ILE A 218 -9.91 1.27 -14.14
CA ILE A 218 -8.63 1.75 -14.69
C ILE A 218 -7.48 0.83 -14.26
N ALA A 219 -6.61 0.47 -15.22
CA ALA A 219 -5.26 -0.02 -14.95
C ALA A 219 -4.24 0.85 -15.68
N VAL A 220 -3.01 0.89 -15.20
CA VAL A 220 -1.95 1.72 -15.78
C VAL A 220 -0.69 0.87 -15.93
N THR A 221 -0.06 0.97 -17.11
CA THR A 221 1.22 0.30 -17.40
C THR A 221 2.19 1.26 -18.04
N VAL A 222 3.48 1.12 -17.73
CA VAL A 222 4.55 1.84 -18.42
C VAL A 222 4.98 1.02 -19.63
N GLU A 223 4.80 1.59 -20.83
CA GLU A 223 5.15 0.97 -22.10
C GLU A 223 6.63 1.23 -22.47
N SER A 224 7.16 2.39 -22.07
CA SER A 224 8.55 2.77 -22.32
C SER A 224 9.07 3.63 -21.17
N PHE A 225 10.30 3.34 -20.75
CA PHE A 225 11.05 4.10 -19.76
C PHE A 225 12.49 4.23 -20.27
N LYS A 226 12.92 5.43 -20.64
CA LYS A 226 14.21 5.66 -21.29
C LYS A 226 14.88 6.92 -20.76
N GLU A 227 16.03 6.74 -20.15
CA GLU A 227 16.94 7.82 -19.82
C GLU A 227 17.62 8.36 -21.09
N ARG A 228 17.79 9.68 -21.21
CA ARG A 228 18.53 10.28 -22.30
C ARG A 228 20.01 10.36 -21.93
N PRO A 229 20.94 9.88 -22.78
CA PRO A 229 22.37 9.77 -22.44
C PRO A 229 23.07 11.07 -22.02
N ASP A 230 22.61 12.22 -22.52
CA ASP A 230 23.26 13.52 -22.31
C ASP A 230 22.35 14.52 -21.56
N SER A 231 21.43 14.05 -20.77
CA SER A 231 20.41 14.89 -20.12
C SER A 231 19.85 14.21 -18.87
N ASP A 232 19.47 14.99 -17.89
CA ASP A 232 18.70 14.58 -16.72
C ASP A 232 17.20 14.32 -17.02
N LEU A 233 16.86 14.14 -18.30
CA LEU A 233 15.48 13.95 -18.77
C LEU A 233 15.19 12.47 -19.06
N ILE A 234 14.13 11.97 -18.44
CA ILE A 234 13.61 10.61 -18.64
C ILE A 234 12.35 10.67 -19.51
N ASP A 235 12.33 9.96 -20.63
CA ASP A 235 11.15 9.80 -21.47
C ASP A 235 10.32 8.61 -21.00
N ILE A 236 9.10 8.86 -20.55
CA ILE A 236 8.19 7.83 -20.03
C ILE A 236 6.89 7.85 -20.84
N SER A 237 6.52 6.68 -21.37
CA SER A 237 5.24 6.46 -22.05
C SER A 237 4.35 5.53 -21.26
N VAL A 238 3.12 5.96 -21.00
CA VAL A 238 2.17 5.26 -20.11
C VAL A 238 0.86 5.00 -20.81
N GLU A 239 0.38 3.75 -20.75
CA GLU A 239 -0.97 3.36 -21.18
C GLU A 239 -1.92 3.36 -19.97
N ILE A 240 -3.00 4.12 -20.06
CA ILE A 240 -4.14 4.05 -19.13
C ILE A 240 -5.20 3.16 -19.78
N CYS A 241 -5.37 1.98 -19.26
CA CYS A 241 -6.38 1.01 -19.69
C CYS A 241 -7.73 1.31 -19.04
N CYS A 242 -8.84 1.23 -19.79
CA CYS A 242 -10.20 1.32 -19.27
C CYS A 242 -11.12 0.32 -19.97
N GLU A 243 -12.30 0.02 -19.38
CA GLU A 243 -13.18 -1.04 -19.88
C GLU A 243 -14.07 -0.62 -21.04
N ARG A 244 -14.47 0.67 -21.13
CA ARG A 244 -15.50 1.12 -22.07
C ARG A 244 -15.05 2.35 -22.86
N LYS A 245 -15.57 2.50 -24.09
CA LYS A 245 -15.35 3.70 -24.91
C LYS A 245 -15.82 4.99 -24.23
N SER A 246 -16.94 4.94 -23.48
CA SER A 246 -17.42 6.07 -22.67
C SER A 246 -16.40 6.47 -21.59
N HIS A 247 -15.79 5.51 -20.90
CA HIS A 247 -14.73 5.76 -19.91
C HIS A 247 -13.50 6.42 -20.56
N LYS A 248 -13.09 5.93 -21.75
CA LYS A 248 -12.01 6.57 -22.50
C LYS A 248 -12.28 8.04 -22.77
N GLY A 249 -13.50 8.38 -23.23
CA GLY A 249 -13.90 9.77 -23.47
C GLY A 249 -13.83 10.63 -22.20
N MET A 250 -14.24 10.10 -21.06
CA MET A 250 -14.19 10.81 -19.77
C MET A 250 -12.75 10.98 -19.25
N ILE A 251 -11.88 9.97 -19.41
CA ILE A 251 -10.45 10.05 -19.03
C ILE A 251 -9.70 11.05 -19.87
N ILE A 252 -10.01 11.14 -21.17
CA ILE A 252 -9.42 12.14 -22.07
C ILE A 252 -9.98 13.53 -21.73
N GLY A 253 -11.30 13.63 -21.53
CA GLY A 253 -12.01 14.87 -21.27
C GLY A 253 -12.12 15.77 -22.51
N LYS A 254 -12.88 16.88 -22.38
CA LYS A 254 -13.08 17.85 -23.47
C LYS A 254 -11.73 18.42 -23.91
N GLY A 255 -11.38 18.25 -25.18
CA GLY A 255 -10.10 18.72 -25.73
C GLY A 255 -8.84 18.15 -25.06
N GLY A 256 -8.92 16.98 -24.42
CA GLY A 256 -7.79 16.35 -23.73
C GLY A 256 -7.45 16.93 -22.36
N GLN A 257 -8.27 17.84 -21.83
CA GLN A 257 -7.98 18.58 -20.59
C GLN A 257 -7.84 17.67 -19.35
N MET A 258 -8.66 16.62 -19.22
CA MET A 258 -8.59 15.73 -18.06
C MET A 258 -7.32 14.88 -18.12
N LEU A 259 -6.99 14.30 -19.26
CA LEU A 259 -5.76 13.53 -19.45
C LEU A 259 -4.51 14.40 -19.19
N LYS A 260 -4.51 15.64 -19.70
CA LYS A 260 -3.44 16.60 -19.43
C LYS A 260 -3.30 16.91 -17.94
N LYS A 261 -4.42 17.07 -17.22
CA LYS A 261 -4.41 17.30 -15.77
C LYS A 261 -3.81 16.10 -15.00
N ILE A 262 -4.22 14.88 -15.36
CA ILE A 262 -3.69 13.63 -14.79
C ILE A 262 -2.17 13.56 -15.04
N ALA A 263 -1.75 13.68 -16.30
CA ALA A 263 -0.34 13.57 -16.69
C ALA A 263 0.53 14.65 -16.03
N SER A 264 0.06 15.91 -15.97
CA SER A 264 0.83 17.00 -15.36
C SER A 264 1.02 16.81 -13.87
N ALA A 265 -0.02 16.37 -13.15
CA ALA A 265 0.09 16.10 -11.72
C ALA A 265 0.96 14.85 -11.43
N ALA A 266 0.82 13.79 -12.24
CA ALA A 266 1.64 12.60 -12.09
C ALA A 266 3.12 12.88 -12.41
N ARG A 267 3.40 13.72 -13.43
CA ARG A 267 4.77 14.10 -13.78
C ARG A 267 5.51 14.74 -12.60
N MET A 268 4.87 15.61 -11.83
CA MET A 268 5.48 16.25 -10.67
C MET A 268 5.90 15.21 -9.61
N ASP A 269 5.01 14.27 -9.30
CA ASP A 269 5.34 13.19 -8.34
C ASP A 269 6.42 12.25 -8.89
N CYS A 270 6.44 12.00 -10.22
CA CYS A 270 7.49 11.19 -10.84
C CYS A 270 8.86 11.89 -10.80
N GLU A 271 8.90 13.21 -11.01
CA GLU A 271 10.14 14.01 -10.92
C GLU A 271 10.69 14.02 -9.48
N GLU A 272 9.82 14.09 -8.47
CA GLU A 272 10.19 13.98 -7.06
C GLU A 272 10.74 12.59 -6.73
N LEU A 273 10.06 11.52 -7.17
CA LEU A 273 10.48 10.14 -6.95
C LEU A 273 11.83 9.81 -7.60
N LEU A 274 12.00 10.23 -8.88
CA LEU A 274 13.15 9.83 -9.69
C LEU A 274 14.35 10.79 -9.54
N GLY A 275 14.18 11.93 -8.87
CA GLY A 275 15.19 12.96 -8.74
C GLY A 275 15.66 13.56 -10.09
N ALA A 276 14.85 13.40 -11.16
CA ALA A 276 15.19 13.77 -12.52
C ALA A 276 13.97 14.41 -13.22
N ARG A 277 14.22 15.16 -14.31
CA ARG A 277 13.15 15.74 -15.13
C ARG A 277 12.44 14.63 -15.92
N VAL A 278 11.12 14.72 -16.07
CA VAL A 278 10.32 13.69 -16.74
C VAL A 278 9.51 14.26 -17.89
N ASN A 279 9.65 13.64 -19.06
CA ASN A 279 8.74 13.82 -20.19
C ASN A 279 7.71 12.70 -20.18
N LEU A 280 6.59 12.93 -19.48
CA LEU A 280 5.52 11.94 -19.32
C LEU A 280 4.47 12.05 -20.43
N GLN A 281 4.31 10.99 -21.19
CA GLN A 281 3.29 10.85 -22.22
C GLN A 281 2.27 9.78 -21.83
N CYS A 282 0.98 10.13 -21.86
CA CYS A 282 -0.10 9.23 -21.46
C CYS A 282 -1.08 9.03 -22.63
N TRP A 283 -1.43 7.77 -22.88
CA TRP A 283 -2.52 7.43 -23.79
C TRP A 283 -3.60 6.60 -23.10
N VAL A 284 -4.79 6.59 -23.69
CA VAL A 284 -5.92 5.84 -23.13
C VAL A 284 -6.35 4.76 -24.12
N LYS A 285 -6.40 3.52 -23.66
CA LYS A 285 -6.81 2.34 -24.43
C LYS A 285 -8.01 1.66 -23.80
N VAL A 286 -8.93 1.20 -24.64
CA VAL A 286 -10.07 0.39 -24.21
C VAL A 286 -9.68 -1.08 -24.28
N ARG A 287 -9.84 -1.80 -23.17
CA ARG A 287 -9.73 -3.26 -23.05
C ARG A 287 -10.98 -3.75 -22.36
N GLU A 288 -11.95 -4.19 -23.16
CA GLU A 288 -13.24 -4.64 -22.63
C GLU A 288 -13.04 -5.83 -21.68
N ASP A 289 -13.80 -5.84 -20.58
CA ASP A 289 -13.84 -6.90 -19.57
C ASP A 289 -12.45 -7.32 -19.00
N TRP A 290 -11.45 -6.41 -19.03
CA TRP A 290 -10.09 -6.75 -18.60
C TRP A 290 -10.02 -7.27 -17.15
N ARG A 291 -10.93 -6.83 -16.26
CA ARG A 291 -10.98 -7.29 -14.86
C ARG A 291 -11.41 -8.73 -14.70
N ASP A 292 -12.07 -9.32 -15.72
CA ASP A 292 -12.55 -10.70 -15.75
C ASP A 292 -11.75 -11.58 -16.72
N ASN A 293 -10.67 -11.09 -17.29
CA ASN A 293 -9.81 -11.80 -18.23
C ASN A 293 -8.42 -12.06 -17.63
N ASP A 294 -8.12 -13.33 -17.30
CA ASP A 294 -6.86 -13.72 -16.67
C ASP A 294 -5.62 -13.30 -17.47
N ARG A 295 -5.64 -13.47 -18.81
CA ARG A 295 -4.52 -13.08 -19.66
C ARG A 295 -4.27 -11.57 -19.66
N LEU A 296 -5.34 -10.77 -19.65
CA LEU A 296 -5.21 -9.31 -19.55
C LEU A 296 -4.74 -8.90 -18.16
N LEU A 297 -5.20 -9.57 -17.11
CA LEU A 297 -4.73 -9.33 -15.74
C LEU A 297 -3.22 -9.60 -15.61
N ASP A 298 -2.73 -10.72 -16.17
CA ASP A 298 -1.31 -11.04 -16.15
C ASP A 298 -0.48 -9.98 -16.91
N ASN A 299 -0.95 -9.54 -18.10
CA ASN A 299 -0.30 -8.50 -18.90
C ASN A 299 -0.31 -7.10 -18.24
N LEU A 300 -1.26 -6.84 -17.36
CA LEU A 300 -1.41 -5.58 -16.62
C LEU A 300 -0.70 -5.61 -15.24
N GLY A 301 0.10 -6.64 -14.96
CA GLY A 301 0.87 -6.75 -13.72
C GLY A 301 0.10 -7.28 -12.50
N PHE A 302 -1.10 -7.83 -12.70
CA PHE A 302 -1.88 -8.48 -11.63
C PHE A 302 -1.63 -9.99 -11.63
N ALA A 303 -0.41 -10.41 -11.29
CA ALA A 303 -0.03 -11.82 -11.25
C ALA A 303 -0.90 -12.63 -10.25
N LYS A 304 -1.00 -13.94 -10.47
CA LYS A 304 -1.55 -14.86 -9.46
C LYS A 304 -0.54 -14.97 -8.32
N PRO A 305 -0.99 -14.96 -7.05
CA PRO A 305 -0.13 -15.18 -5.90
C PRO A 305 0.41 -16.61 -5.85
#